data_ee72ece23ef1ae680ca45309a68269a2
#
_entry.id   ee72ece23ef1ae680ca45309a68269a2
#
_cell.length_a   1.000
_cell.length_b   1.000
_cell.length_c   1.000
_cell.angle_alpha   90.00
_cell.angle_beta   90.00
_cell.angle_gamma   90.00
#
_symmetry.space_group_name_H-M   'P 1'
#
loop_
_entity.id
_entity.type
_entity.pdbx_description
1 polymer ?
#
loop_
_entity_poly.entity_id
_entity_poly.type
_entity_poly.pdbx_seq_one_letter_code
_entity_poly.pdbx_strand_id
1 'polypeptide(L)'
;MNTSDTASKKSVLKRLLAERNQQPDRVAEIDEQIRQLFQRRAAPLVLDMSGFSRLTNEFGIIHYLAMIEQMDSSSRPAVEGNGGTVIKQEADNLFAVFDTPRRAVEGALDIFRSFQAVNASVPENRDLFGCIGIGFGDLLIIGDEDVYGDEMNIACKLGEDLATPGEILLTPAAYNALEPGRFDFEAIEYTIGGLTIPAFRFIRPRYDLEAPVDGD
;
A
#
# COMPACT_ATOMS: atom_id res chain seq x y z
N MET A 1 -9.76 25.48 30.09
CA MET A 1 -10.36 25.10 28.80
C MET A 1 -9.52 25.74 27.70
N ASN A 2 -8.51 25.06 27.21
CA ASN A 2 -7.73 25.44 26.04
C ASN A 2 -7.88 24.31 25.03
N THR A 3 -8.85 24.42 24.15
CA THR A 3 -8.87 23.69 22.89
C THR A 3 -7.85 24.34 21.99
N SER A 4 -6.60 23.87 22.05
CA SER A 4 -5.62 24.18 21.00
C SER A 4 -6.17 23.58 19.71
N ASP A 5 -6.62 24.46 18.83
CA ASP A 5 -7.02 24.20 17.46
C ASP A 5 -5.77 23.70 16.69
N THR A 6 -5.46 22.41 16.83
CA THR A 6 -4.37 21.80 16.09
C THR A 6 -4.91 21.57 14.67
N ALA A 7 -4.67 22.51 13.79
CA ALA A 7 -5.06 22.38 12.38
C ALA A 7 -4.59 21.03 11.84
N SER A 8 -5.51 20.27 11.21
CA SER A 8 -5.20 19.01 10.54
C SER A 8 -4.05 19.21 9.55
N LYS A 9 -3.17 18.24 9.43
CA LYS A 9 -2.03 18.28 8.48
C LYS A 9 -2.52 18.57 7.05
N LYS A 10 -3.67 18.04 6.67
CA LYS A 10 -4.33 18.32 5.40
C LYS A 10 -4.74 19.78 5.25
N SER A 11 -5.19 20.42 6.32
CA SER A 11 -5.51 21.86 6.33
C SER A 11 -4.26 22.72 6.15
N VAL A 12 -3.13 22.33 6.76
CA VAL A 12 -1.84 23.01 6.58
C VAL A 12 -1.37 22.90 5.13
N LEU A 13 -1.41 21.70 4.54
CA LEU A 13 -1.05 21.49 3.14
C LEU A 13 -1.93 22.34 2.21
N LYS A 14 -3.27 22.32 2.39
CA LYS A 14 -4.20 23.10 1.57
C LYS A 14 -3.89 24.60 1.63
N ARG A 15 -3.57 25.13 2.81
CA ARG A 15 -3.18 26.53 2.99
C ARG A 15 -1.90 26.87 2.23
N LEU A 16 -0.85 26.03 2.36
CA LEU A 16 0.41 26.22 1.64
C LEU A 16 0.23 26.17 0.12
N LEU A 17 -0.56 25.23 -0.38
CA LEU A 17 -0.89 25.13 -1.81
C LEU A 17 -1.68 26.36 -2.32
N ALA A 18 -2.61 26.90 -1.51
CA ALA A 18 -3.34 28.13 -1.85
C ALA A 18 -2.39 29.34 -1.88
N GLU A 19 -1.47 29.46 -0.90
CA GLU A 19 -0.45 30.50 -0.86
C GLU A 19 0.49 30.40 -2.08
N ARG A 20 0.94 29.20 -2.42
CA ARG A 20 1.76 28.93 -3.61
C ARG A 20 1.12 29.43 -4.90
N ASN A 21 -0.18 29.21 -5.06
CA ASN A 21 -0.93 29.64 -6.23
C ASN A 21 -1.12 31.18 -6.30
N GLN A 22 -1.14 31.84 -5.15
CA GLN A 22 -1.33 33.31 -5.04
C GLN A 22 0.00 34.08 -5.11
N GLN A 23 1.14 33.44 -4.85
CA GLN A 23 2.46 34.08 -4.75
C GLN A 23 3.48 33.41 -5.68
N PRO A 24 3.46 33.70 -7.00
CA PRO A 24 4.36 33.06 -7.97
C PRO A 24 5.85 33.27 -7.66
N ASP A 25 6.21 34.38 -7.06
CA ASP A 25 7.60 34.72 -6.70
C ASP A 25 8.13 33.88 -5.51
N ARG A 26 7.24 33.23 -4.74
CA ARG A 26 7.60 32.43 -3.57
C ARG A 26 7.39 30.93 -3.75
N VAL A 27 7.12 30.48 -4.96
CA VAL A 27 6.84 29.06 -5.26
C VAL A 27 7.92 28.13 -4.71
N ALA A 28 9.20 28.43 -4.96
CA ALA A 28 10.33 27.61 -4.52
C ALA A 28 10.43 27.51 -2.98
N GLU A 29 10.19 28.61 -2.29
CA GLU A 29 10.20 28.67 -0.81
C GLU A 29 9.06 27.82 -0.23
N ILE A 30 7.85 27.96 -0.78
CA ILE A 30 6.67 27.22 -0.30
C ILE A 30 6.78 25.73 -0.62
N ASP A 31 7.30 25.37 -1.80
CA ASP A 31 7.56 23.98 -2.16
C ASP A 31 8.55 23.35 -1.17
N GLU A 32 9.59 24.08 -0.77
CA GLU A 32 10.54 23.58 0.23
C GLU A 32 9.91 23.43 1.61
N GLN A 33 9.05 24.35 2.04
CA GLN A 33 8.27 24.20 3.28
C GLN A 33 7.38 22.95 3.26
N ILE A 34 6.71 22.68 2.13
CA ILE A 34 5.88 21.49 1.96
C ILE A 34 6.74 20.23 2.08
N ARG A 35 7.92 20.20 1.43
CA ARG A 35 8.84 19.06 1.53
C ARG A 35 9.30 18.83 2.96
N GLN A 36 9.76 19.86 3.65
CA GLN A 36 10.23 19.75 5.03
C GLN A 36 9.16 19.24 5.99
N LEU A 37 7.90 19.61 5.77
CA LEU A 37 6.79 19.20 6.64
C LEU A 37 6.32 17.77 6.36
N PHE A 38 6.27 17.36 5.10
CA PHE A 38 5.52 16.18 4.69
C PHE A 38 6.33 15.14 3.93
N GLN A 39 7.49 15.51 3.33
CA GLN A 39 8.25 14.56 2.52
C GLN A 39 9.02 13.56 3.39
N ARG A 40 8.86 12.29 3.06
CA ARG A 40 9.62 11.18 3.64
C ARG A 40 9.89 10.14 2.56
N ARG A 41 11.04 9.49 2.64
CA ARG A 41 11.32 8.31 1.84
C ARG A 41 10.71 7.09 2.53
N ALA A 42 9.77 6.43 1.85
CA ALA A 42 8.99 5.33 2.42
C ALA A 42 8.52 4.37 1.33
N ALA A 43 8.05 3.20 1.75
CA ALA A 43 7.45 2.20 0.88
C ALA A 43 5.92 2.25 1.00
N PRO A 44 5.19 2.81 0.02
CA PRO A 44 3.74 2.69 -0.04
C PRO A 44 3.34 1.25 -0.37
N LEU A 45 2.27 0.79 0.26
CA LEU A 45 1.57 -0.43 -0.05
C LEU A 45 0.11 -0.08 -0.34
N VAL A 46 -0.38 -0.58 -1.48
CA VAL A 46 -1.78 -0.48 -1.89
C VAL A 46 -2.35 -1.88 -1.98
N LEU A 47 -3.34 -2.16 -1.17
CA LEU A 47 -4.14 -3.37 -1.25
C LEU A 47 -5.47 -3.01 -1.90
N ASP A 48 -5.83 -3.69 -2.99
CA ASP A 48 -7.14 -3.65 -3.65
C ASP A 48 -7.87 -4.97 -3.45
N MET A 49 -9.13 -4.93 -2.98
CA MET A 49 -9.93 -6.13 -2.79
C MET A 49 -10.61 -6.55 -4.08
N SER A 50 -10.41 -7.79 -4.47
CA SER A 50 -10.90 -8.31 -5.73
C SER A 50 -12.38 -8.73 -5.68
N GLY A 51 -13.11 -8.52 -6.78
CA GLY A 51 -14.44 -9.12 -6.99
C GLY A 51 -15.64 -8.19 -6.79
N PHE A 52 -15.44 -6.88 -6.67
CA PHE A 52 -16.49 -5.87 -6.43
C PHE A 52 -17.73 -6.07 -7.30
N SER A 53 -17.59 -5.98 -8.61
CA SER A 53 -18.73 -6.01 -9.53
C SER A 53 -19.52 -7.33 -9.46
N ARG A 54 -18.82 -8.46 -9.34
CA ARG A 54 -19.45 -9.77 -9.26
C ARG A 54 -20.21 -9.94 -7.93
N LEU A 55 -19.55 -9.67 -6.81
CA LEU A 55 -20.14 -9.87 -5.48
C LEU A 55 -21.28 -8.90 -5.21
N THR A 56 -21.18 -7.64 -5.64
CA THR A 56 -22.26 -6.65 -5.50
C THR A 56 -23.48 -7.02 -6.34
N ASN A 57 -23.28 -7.51 -7.57
CA ASN A 57 -24.38 -7.94 -8.41
C ASN A 57 -25.09 -9.19 -7.89
N GLU A 58 -24.34 -10.12 -7.28
CA GLU A 58 -24.88 -11.40 -6.82
C GLU A 58 -25.51 -11.29 -5.43
N PHE A 59 -24.85 -10.60 -4.49
CA PHE A 59 -25.25 -10.57 -3.07
C PHE A 59 -25.66 -9.18 -2.56
N GLY A 60 -25.50 -8.15 -3.37
CA GLY A 60 -25.85 -6.77 -3.05
C GLY A 60 -24.76 -6.00 -2.29
N ILE A 61 -24.94 -4.67 -2.24
CA ILE A 61 -23.92 -3.74 -1.71
C ILE A 61 -23.63 -3.94 -0.23
N ILE A 62 -24.63 -4.30 0.59
CA ILE A 62 -24.44 -4.48 2.04
C ILE A 62 -23.51 -5.66 2.31
N HIS A 63 -23.64 -6.75 1.54
CA HIS A 63 -22.73 -7.89 1.63
C HIS A 63 -21.30 -7.47 1.34
N TYR A 64 -21.09 -6.71 0.27
CA TYR A 64 -19.77 -6.23 -0.10
C TYR A 64 -19.16 -5.25 0.91
N LEU A 65 -19.95 -4.33 1.47
CA LEU A 65 -19.51 -3.44 2.55
C LEU A 65 -19.06 -4.23 3.80
N ALA A 66 -19.75 -5.34 4.12
CA ALA A 66 -19.32 -6.22 5.20
C ALA A 66 -17.99 -6.93 4.90
N MET A 67 -17.72 -7.25 3.64
CA MET A 67 -16.42 -7.80 3.21
C MET A 67 -15.31 -6.76 3.26
N ILE A 68 -15.57 -5.51 2.89
CA ILE A 68 -14.62 -4.39 3.03
C ILE A 68 -14.23 -4.21 4.51
N GLU A 69 -15.18 -4.22 5.43
CA GLU A 69 -14.91 -4.13 6.88
C GLU A 69 -14.07 -5.31 7.36
N GLN A 70 -14.35 -6.52 6.87
CA GLN A 70 -13.59 -7.72 7.18
C GLN A 70 -12.16 -7.65 6.61
N MET A 71 -11.99 -7.11 5.40
CA MET A 71 -10.70 -6.86 4.80
C MET A 71 -9.87 -5.88 5.64
N ASP A 72 -10.44 -4.72 6.05
CA ASP A 72 -9.74 -3.74 6.88
C ASP A 72 -9.33 -4.34 8.23
N SER A 73 -10.28 -4.98 8.93
CA SER A 73 -10.03 -5.59 10.24
C SER A 73 -8.98 -6.71 10.22
N SER A 74 -8.85 -7.41 9.09
CA SER A 74 -7.85 -8.48 8.90
C SER A 74 -6.49 -7.94 8.45
N SER A 75 -6.47 -6.85 7.69
CA SER A 75 -5.24 -6.30 7.09
C SER A 75 -4.50 -5.36 8.05
N ARG A 76 -5.23 -4.55 8.81
CA ARG A 76 -4.64 -3.53 9.70
C ARG A 76 -3.65 -4.10 10.73
N PRO A 77 -3.96 -5.19 11.46
CA PRO A 77 -3.00 -5.80 12.38
C PRO A 77 -1.74 -6.33 11.68
N ALA A 78 -1.85 -6.83 10.43
CA ALA A 78 -0.72 -7.30 9.64
C ALA A 78 0.19 -6.14 9.21
N VAL A 79 -0.38 -5.01 8.81
CA VAL A 79 0.37 -3.78 8.50
C VAL A 79 1.12 -3.28 9.74
N GLU A 80 0.41 -3.09 10.85
CA GLU A 80 0.96 -2.54 12.09
C GLU A 80 2.00 -3.49 12.72
N GLY A 81 1.74 -4.79 12.70
CA GLY A 81 2.67 -5.82 13.21
C GLY A 81 4.01 -5.85 12.47
N ASN A 82 4.05 -5.41 11.21
CA ASN A 82 5.27 -5.25 10.41
C ASN A 82 5.83 -3.81 10.44
N GLY A 83 5.35 -2.97 11.37
CA GLY A 83 5.82 -1.60 11.56
C GLY A 83 5.36 -0.63 10.47
N GLY A 84 4.29 -0.96 9.75
CA GLY A 84 3.61 -0.06 8.83
C GLY A 84 2.56 0.80 9.52
N THR A 85 2.10 1.80 8.83
CA THR A 85 1.00 2.67 9.25
C THR A 85 -0.06 2.67 8.16
N VAL A 86 -1.29 2.32 8.50
CA VAL A 86 -2.43 2.50 7.60
C VAL A 86 -2.75 3.99 7.53
N ILE A 87 -2.68 4.56 6.33
CA ILE A 87 -2.93 5.98 6.08
C ILE A 87 -4.43 6.23 5.90
N LYS A 88 -5.05 5.46 5.03
CA LYS A 88 -6.48 5.56 4.76
C LYS A 88 -7.03 4.26 4.18
N GLN A 89 -8.35 4.15 4.24
CA GLN A 89 -9.13 3.22 3.44
C GLN A 89 -10.07 4.03 2.55
N GLU A 90 -10.16 3.65 1.29
CA GLU A 90 -11.02 4.30 0.31
C GLU A 90 -11.73 3.21 -0.52
N ALA A 91 -13.05 3.06 -0.32
CA ALA A 91 -13.81 1.94 -0.87
C ALA A 91 -13.18 0.59 -0.48
N ASP A 92 -12.82 -0.23 -1.46
CA ASP A 92 -12.16 -1.54 -1.30
C ASP A 92 -10.63 -1.48 -1.30
N ASN A 93 -10.05 -0.28 -1.27
CA ASN A 93 -8.61 -0.07 -1.22
C ASN A 93 -8.13 0.28 0.19
N LEU A 94 -7.02 -0.33 0.62
CA LEU A 94 -6.30 0.05 1.83
C LEU A 94 -4.92 0.58 1.45
N PHE A 95 -4.59 1.76 1.96
CA PHE A 95 -3.34 2.45 1.72
C PHE A 95 -2.49 2.47 2.99
N ALA A 96 -1.29 1.92 2.90
CA ALA A 96 -0.36 1.88 4.01
C ALA A 96 1.03 2.36 3.59
N VAL A 97 1.86 2.76 4.55
CA VAL A 97 3.26 3.10 4.35
C VAL A 97 4.14 2.37 5.35
N PHE A 98 5.33 1.99 4.90
CA PHE A 98 6.37 1.34 5.68
C PHE A 98 7.69 2.07 5.51
N ASP A 99 8.60 1.97 6.47
CA ASP A 99 9.92 2.57 6.36
C ASP A 99 10.79 1.93 5.27
N THR A 100 10.56 0.65 4.96
CA THR A 100 11.36 -0.10 3.97
C THR A 100 10.50 -1.03 3.12
N PRO A 101 10.89 -1.31 1.86
CA PRO A 101 10.19 -2.27 1.01
C PRO A 101 10.13 -3.68 1.62
N ARG A 102 11.16 -4.08 2.36
CA ARG A 102 11.18 -5.38 3.06
C ARG A 102 10.00 -5.52 4.01
N ARG A 103 9.77 -4.52 4.87
CA ARG A 103 8.64 -4.53 5.81
C ARG A 103 7.29 -4.50 5.08
N ALA A 104 7.21 -3.79 3.96
CA ALA A 104 6.01 -3.77 3.13
C ALA A 104 5.71 -5.16 2.54
N VAL A 105 6.72 -5.88 2.03
CA VAL A 105 6.57 -7.26 1.53
C VAL A 105 6.16 -8.22 2.66
N GLU A 106 6.81 -8.12 3.84
CA GLU A 106 6.46 -8.93 5.01
C GLU A 106 5.00 -8.65 5.45
N GLY A 107 4.60 -7.39 5.50
CA GLY A 107 3.22 -6.97 5.77
C GLY A 107 2.21 -7.51 4.75
N ALA A 108 2.54 -7.44 3.44
CA ALA A 108 1.71 -8.00 2.37
C ALA A 108 1.51 -9.51 2.52
N LEU A 109 2.56 -10.25 2.87
CA LEU A 109 2.48 -11.70 3.13
C LEU A 109 1.59 -12.01 4.33
N ASP A 110 1.69 -11.22 5.41
CA ASP A 110 0.87 -11.41 6.59
C ASP A 110 -0.61 -11.03 6.35
N ILE A 111 -0.89 -10.03 5.48
CA ILE A 111 -2.24 -9.75 5.00
C ILE A 111 -2.83 -10.99 4.32
N PHE A 112 -2.11 -11.59 3.37
CA PHE A 112 -2.61 -12.78 2.66
C PHE A 112 -2.77 -13.99 3.57
N ARG A 113 -1.90 -14.17 4.58
CA ARG A 113 -2.08 -15.20 5.61
C ARG A 113 -3.36 -14.96 6.43
N SER A 114 -3.63 -13.72 6.78
CA SER A 114 -4.86 -13.33 7.49
C SER A 114 -6.10 -13.62 6.63
N PHE A 115 -6.06 -13.32 5.33
CA PHE A 115 -7.15 -13.66 4.41
C PHE A 115 -7.37 -15.17 4.33
N GLN A 116 -6.30 -15.97 4.23
CA GLN A 116 -6.41 -17.42 4.23
C GLN A 116 -7.06 -17.96 5.53
N ALA A 117 -6.70 -17.38 6.69
CA ALA A 117 -7.29 -17.76 7.96
C ALA A 117 -8.79 -17.38 8.04
N VAL A 118 -9.17 -16.23 7.52
CA VAL A 118 -10.57 -15.80 7.41
C VAL A 118 -11.34 -16.76 6.49
N ASN A 119 -10.83 -17.00 5.28
CA ASN A 119 -11.47 -17.83 4.26
C ASN A 119 -11.70 -19.27 4.75
N ALA A 120 -10.81 -19.79 5.60
CA ALA A 120 -11.01 -21.11 6.22
C ALA A 120 -12.19 -21.18 7.22
N SER A 121 -12.74 -20.02 7.63
CA SER A 121 -13.78 -19.93 8.66
C SER A 121 -15.12 -19.35 8.16
N VAL A 122 -15.15 -18.84 6.93
CA VAL A 122 -16.35 -18.22 6.33
C VAL A 122 -16.85 -19.04 5.13
N PRO A 123 -18.11 -18.86 4.69
CA PRO A 123 -18.61 -19.41 3.42
C PRO A 123 -17.85 -18.80 2.23
N GLU A 124 -17.68 -19.58 1.14
CA GLU A 124 -16.95 -19.17 -0.09
C GLU A 124 -17.39 -17.82 -0.68
N ASN A 125 -18.65 -17.45 -0.54
CA ASN A 125 -19.15 -16.15 -1.00
C ASN A 125 -18.68 -14.96 -0.14
N ARG A 126 -17.90 -15.21 0.89
CA ARG A 126 -17.27 -14.23 1.78
C ARG A 126 -15.75 -14.33 1.80
N ASP A 127 -15.17 -15.13 0.91
CA ASP A 127 -13.73 -15.24 0.77
C ASP A 127 -13.10 -13.90 0.37
N LEU A 128 -12.05 -13.54 1.09
CA LEU A 128 -11.25 -12.35 0.81
C LEU A 128 -10.14 -12.69 -0.18
N PHE A 129 -10.08 -11.95 -1.25
CA PHE A 129 -8.99 -11.95 -2.21
C PHE A 129 -8.56 -10.51 -2.47
N GLY A 130 -7.27 -10.30 -2.64
CA GLY A 130 -6.75 -8.97 -2.91
C GLY A 130 -5.53 -9.00 -3.80
N CYS A 131 -5.22 -7.84 -4.35
CA CYS A 131 -4.06 -7.53 -5.16
C CYS A 131 -3.21 -6.51 -4.41
N ILE A 132 -1.88 -6.63 -4.41
CA ILE A 132 -1.03 -5.70 -3.68
C ILE A 132 0.03 -5.09 -4.61
N GLY A 133 0.10 -3.75 -4.62
CA GLY A 133 1.18 -2.98 -5.23
C GLY A 133 2.07 -2.34 -4.17
N ILE A 134 3.40 -2.41 -4.35
CA ILE A 134 4.40 -1.84 -3.43
C ILE A 134 5.37 -0.97 -4.22
N GLY A 135 5.55 0.28 -3.78
CA GLY A 135 6.55 1.22 -4.28
C GLY A 135 7.63 1.53 -3.25
N PHE A 136 8.60 2.36 -3.63
CA PHE A 136 9.58 2.93 -2.71
C PHE A 136 10.18 4.23 -3.23
N GLY A 137 9.99 5.33 -2.52
CA GLY A 137 10.51 6.63 -2.94
C GLY A 137 10.12 7.75 -2.01
N ASP A 138 10.32 8.97 -2.49
CA ASP A 138 9.94 10.18 -1.76
C ASP A 138 8.43 10.41 -1.88
N LEU A 139 7.75 10.44 -0.74
CA LEU A 139 6.30 10.61 -0.62
C LEU A 139 5.99 11.82 0.23
N LEU A 140 4.91 12.53 -0.08
CA LEU A 140 4.31 13.50 0.82
C LEU A 140 3.26 12.77 1.68
N ILE A 141 3.56 12.57 2.96
CA ILE A 141 2.71 11.84 3.91
C ILE A 141 1.98 12.86 4.79
N ILE A 142 0.67 12.94 4.64
CA ILE A 142 -0.17 13.93 5.31
C ILE A 142 -0.83 13.30 6.54
N GLY A 143 0.01 12.94 7.51
CA GLY A 143 -0.46 12.23 8.71
C GLY A 143 -1.05 10.87 8.39
N ASP A 144 -2.22 10.62 8.94
CA ASP A 144 -3.11 9.49 8.70
C ASP A 144 -4.30 9.87 7.79
N GLU A 145 -4.14 10.91 6.97
CA GLU A 145 -5.21 11.45 6.15
C GLU A 145 -5.00 11.21 4.65
N ASP A 146 -3.73 11.27 4.18
CA ASP A 146 -3.44 11.10 2.75
C ASP A 146 -1.94 10.87 2.47
N VAL A 147 -1.63 10.38 1.26
CA VAL A 147 -0.26 10.16 0.77
C VAL A 147 -0.18 10.42 -0.73
N TYR A 148 0.87 11.12 -1.18
CA TYR A 148 1.09 11.49 -2.58
C TYR A 148 2.54 11.21 -2.98
N GLY A 149 2.75 10.90 -4.26
CA GLY A 149 4.07 10.71 -4.87
C GLY A 149 4.04 9.78 -6.06
N ASP A 150 5.08 9.81 -6.89
CA ASP A 150 5.14 8.99 -8.11
C ASP A 150 5.10 7.49 -7.78
N GLU A 151 5.87 7.07 -6.77
CA GLU A 151 5.89 5.66 -6.33
C GLU A 151 4.54 5.22 -5.73
N MET A 152 3.78 6.14 -5.12
CA MET A 152 2.42 5.87 -4.69
C MET A 152 1.49 5.63 -5.88
N ASN A 153 1.57 6.51 -6.91
CA ASN A 153 0.76 6.38 -8.12
C ASN A 153 1.05 5.06 -8.87
N ILE A 154 2.34 4.67 -8.93
CA ILE A 154 2.73 3.41 -9.57
C ILE A 154 2.26 2.23 -8.72
N ALA A 155 2.38 2.27 -7.39
CA ALA A 155 1.89 1.23 -6.50
C ALA A 155 0.37 1.03 -6.62
N CYS A 156 -0.42 2.12 -6.70
CA CYS A 156 -1.85 2.06 -7.02
C CYS A 156 -2.07 1.30 -8.33
N LYS A 157 -1.37 1.70 -9.38
CA LYS A 157 -1.53 1.09 -10.70
C LYS A 157 -1.16 -0.40 -10.71
N LEU A 158 -0.14 -0.79 -9.94
CA LEU A 158 0.24 -2.19 -9.81
C LEU A 158 -0.82 -2.99 -9.05
N GLY A 159 -1.34 -2.48 -7.93
CA GLY A 159 -2.34 -3.18 -7.12
C GLY A 159 -3.73 -3.19 -7.74
N GLU A 160 -4.20 -2.05 -8.22
CA GLU A 160 -5.58 -1.89 -8.68
C GLU A 160 -5.81 -2.38 -10.11
N ASP A 161 -4.86 -2.10 -11.03
CA ASP A 161 -5.04 -2.32 -12.48
C ASP A 161 -4.33 -3.56 -13.02
N LEU A 162 -3.22 -4.01 -12.40
CA LEU A 162 -2.28 -4.94 -13.03
C LEU A 162 -2.14 -6.28 -12.30
N ALA A 163 -2.14 -6.28 -10.98
CA ALA A 163 -2.05 -7.50 -10.21
C ALA A 163 -3.32 -8.33 -10.33
N THR A 164 -3.17 -9.65 -10.29
CA THR A 164 -4.28 -10.58 -10.15
C THR A 164 -4.46 -11.01 -8.70
N PRO A 165 -5.64 -11.54 -8.31
CA PRO A 165 -5.90 -11.94 -6.92
C PRO A 165 -4.79 -12.84 -6.34
N GLY A 166 -4.24 -12.42 -5.20
CA GLY A 166 -3.13 -13.10 -4.52
C GLY A 166 -1.73 -12.67 -4.97
N GLU A 167 -1.60 -11.76 -5.94
CA GLU A 167 -0.30 -11.25 -6.38
C GLU A 167 0.18 -10.05 -5.55
N ILE A 168 1.50 -10.00 -5.36
CA ILE A 168 2.23 -8.84 -4.85
C ILE A 168 3.17 -8.38 -5.95
N LEU A 169 2.99 -7.15 -6.41
CA LEU A 169 3.80 -6.51 -7.44
C LEU A 169 4.61 -5.36 -6.83
N LEU A 170 5.90 -5.31 -7.17
CA LEU A 170 6.80 -4.25 -6.74
C LEU A 170 7.19 -3.36 -7.91
N THR A 171 7.34 -2.05 -7.65
CA THR A 171 8.04 -1.17 -8.59
C THR A 171 9.53 -1.53 -8.67
N PRO A 172 10.23 -1.17 -9.74
CA PRO A 172 11.68 -1.33 -9.81
C PRO A 172 12.43 -0.64 -8.67
N ALA A 173 11.94 0.51 -8.19
CA ALA A 173 12.55 1.22 -7.06
C ALA A 173 12.40 0.43 -5.75
N ALA A 174 11.25 -0.17 -5.51
CA ALA A 174 11.02 -1.01 -4.34
C ALA A 174 11.88 -2.29 -4.41
N TYR A 175 11.91 -2.97 -5.56
CA TYR A 175 12.72 -4.17 -5.75
C TYR A 175 14.22 -3.91 -5.55
N ASN A 176 14.77 -2.85 -6.16
CA ASN A 176 16.19 -2.52 -6.08
C ASN A 176 16.63 -2.09 -4.66
N ALA A 177 15.70 -1.71 -3.80
CA ALA A 177 15.96 -1.35 -2.42
C ALA A 177 15.83 -2.53 -1.43
N LEU A 178 15.48 -3.72 -1.92
CA LEU A 178 15.47 -4.95 -1.12
C LEU A 178 16.89 -5.51 -0.95
N GLU A 179 17.13 -6.12 0.20
CA GLU A 179 18.33 -6.92 0.42
C GLU A 179 18.32 -8.15 -0.49
N PRO A 180 19.43 -8.42 -1.23
CA PRO A 180 19.51 -9.60 -2.10
C PRO A 180 19.32 -10.90 -1.32
N GLY A 181 18.63 -11.86 -1.94
CA GLY A 181 18.60 -13.24 -1.47
C GLY A 181 17.49 -13.59 -0.46
N ARG A 182 16.69 -12.60 0.00
CA ARG A 182 15.61 -12.86 0.96
C ARG A 182 14.30 -13.31 0.33
N PHE A 183 14.03 -12.87 -0.88
CA PHE A 183 12.80 -13.16 -1.61
C PHE A 183 13.12 -13.48 -3.07
N ASP A 184 12.29 -14.31 -3.69
CA ASP A 184 12.32 -14.57 -5.13
C ASP A 184 11.27 -13.72 -5.83
N PHE A 185 11.69 -13.09 -6.93
CA PHE A 185 10.83 -12.30 -7.79
C PHE A 185 11.03 -12.67 -9.25
N GLU A 186 9.99 -12.48 -10.04
CA GLU A 186 10.00 -12.55 -11.49
C GLU A 186 9.87 -11.14 -12.05
N ALA A 187 10.79 -10.75 -12.94
CA ALA A 187 10.67 -9.50 -13.68
C ALA A 187 9.59 -9.62 -14.74
N ILE A 188 8.65 -8.71 -14.77
CA ILE A 188 7.53 -8.67 -15.71
C ILE A 188 7.35 -7.26 -16.27
N GLU A 189 6.70 -7.17 -17.42
CA GLU A 189 6.37 -5.90 -18.05
C GLU A 189 4.90 -5.89 -18.47
N TYR A 190 4.22 -4.82 -18.14
CA TYR A 190 2.85 -4.56 -18.56
C TYR A 190 2.82 -3.46 -19.61
N THR A 191 1.99 -3.61 -20.65
CA THR A 191 1.78 -2.57 -21.66
C THR A 191 0.35 -2.09 -21.60
N ILE A 192 0.15 -0.82 -21.23
CA ILE A 192 -1.16 -0.19 -21.16
C ILE A 192 -1.12 1.14 -21.91
N GLY A 193 -2.01 1.32 -22.88
CA GLY A 193 -2.10 2.57 -23.64
C GLY A 193 -0.79 2.98 -24.34
N GLY A 194 0.08 2.02 -24.68
CA GLY A 194 1.39 2.29 -25.29
C GLY A 194 2.50 2.62 -24.27
N LEU A 195 2.22 2.61 -22.98
CA LEU A 195 3.24 2.76 -21.92
C LEU A 195 3.65 1.39 -21.39
N THR A 196 4.94 1.14 -21.27
CA THR A 196 5.49 -0.05 -20.63
C THR A 196 5.75 0.25 -19.17
N ILE A 197 5.18 -0.58 -18.28
CA ILE A 197 5.33 -0.50 -16.83
C ILE A 197 6.09 -1.72 -16.38
N PRO A 198 7.40 -1.60 -16.07
CA PRO A 198 8.16 -2.70 -15.51
C PRO A 198 7.76 -2.93 -14.05
N ALA A 199 7.67 -4.19 -13.65
CA ALA A 199 7.34 -4.60 -12.30
C ALA A 199 8.07 -5.90 -11.92
N PHE A 200 8.06 -6.21 -10.65
CA PHE A 200 8.60 -7.44 -10.10
C PHE A 200 7.49 -8.17 -9.32
N ARG A 201 7.13 -9.37 -9.81
CA ARG A 201 6.14 -10.22 -9.16
C ARG A 201 6.82 -11.04 -8.07
N PHE A 202 6.29 -10.99 -6.87
CA PHE A 202 6.73 -11.85 -5.77
C PHE A 202 6.38 -13.33 -6.06
N ILE A 203 7.34 -14.24 -5.86
CA ILE A 203 7.17 -15.68 -6.06
C ILE A 203 7.09 -16.39 -4.70
N ARG A 204 8.09 -16.21 -3.85
CA ARG A 204 8.17 -16.85 -2.54
C ARG A 204 9.27 -16.21 -1.67
N PRO A 205 9.21 -16.38 -0.34
CA PRO A 205 10.39 -16.13 0.50
C PRO A 205 11.50 -17.13 0.15
N ARG A 206 12.73 -16.68 0.14
CA ARG A 206 13.89 -17.60 0.20
C ARG A 206 14.10 -17.96 1.65
N TYR A 207 13.74 -19.17 2.01
CA TYR A 207 14.21 -19.77 3.25
C TYR A 207 15.59 -20.36 2.96
N ASP A 208 16.60 -19.98 3.74
CA ASP A 208 17.85 -20.73 3.78
C ASP A 208 17.53 -22.14 4.22
N LEU A 209 17.59 -23.09 3.30
CA LEU A 209 17.46 -24.52 3.58
C LEU A 209 18.69 -25.08 4.33
N GLU A 210 19.60 -24.20 4.77
CA GLU A 210 20.84 -24.51 5.48
C GLU A 210 20.91 -23.90 6.88
N ALA A 211 19.82 -23.81 7.61
CA ALA A 211 19.95 -23.76 9.06
C ALA A 211 20.29 -25.20 9.52
N PRO A 212 21.47 -25.44 10.11
CA PRO A 212 21.77 -26.77 10.67
C PRO A 212 20.69 -27.08 11.70
N VAL A 213 20.06 -28.21 11.56
CA VAL A 213 19.30 -28.85 12.64
C VAL A 213 20.35 -29.17 13.70
N ASP A 214 20.51 -28.26 14.70
CA ASP A 214 21.27 -28.61 15.89
C ASP A 214 20.59 -29.78 16.52
N GLY A 215 21.16 -30.95 16.21
CA GLY A 215 20.86 -32.19 16.86
C GLY A 215 21.53 -32.22 18.23
N ASP A 216 20.78 -32.76 19.16
CA ASP A 216 20.99 -33.24 20.51
C ASP A 216 20.45 -32.42 21.63
#